data_da1522af196dc268c7a544eae7f02619
#
_entry.id   da1522af196dc268c7a544eae7f02619
#
_cell.length_a   1.000
_cell.length_b   1.000
_cell.length_c   1.000
_cell.angle_alpha   90.00
_cell.angle_beta   90.00
_cell.angle_gamma   90.00
#
_symmetry.space_group_name_H-M   'P 1'
#
loop_
_entity.id
_entity.type
_entity.pdbx_description
1 polymer ?
#
loop_
_entity_poly.entity_id
_entity_poly.type
_entity_poly.pdbx_seq_one_letter_code
_entity_poly.pdbx_strand_id
1 'polypeptide(L)'
;MLHTLKTITVSFTALLFVASCTKEIKINPSTAKIEPGEAAGNAVITLTGSDLKNIQTITFDLGNVPAPFNPNFNTDGALVFRVPEDANPGDQNIIFKTKSGYQFSIPFKVLAVPTLTSSSINEWQAGDTIIIYGNYLGTTTNVIMTEDPTATVQVLSATTNELKIIMPSSAVKSTKIQVTNDAGSSTTLFTFYNVDLAYKIFIDTYYNGFGDGSWGDAGVINTSQKKAGTASASKNYQKGNWHLIQFVDWSNGITFDPDFKTFSVWIRGASQDYTLYLTTDTRAIAFGNSDQSTPLEIPANTWKFFELPVSALGDRWTTGVAPLKQIGFWIKGPDAQDETFYFDNLLIFK
;
A
#
# COMPACT_ATOMS: atom_id res chain seq x y z
N MET A 1 -106.05 34.15 -1.42
CA MET A 1 -104.89 33.29 -1.12
C MET A 1 -103.71 33.89 -1.88
N LEU A 2 -102.85 34.56 -1.13
CA LEU A 2 -101.73 35.25 -1.70
C LEU A 2 -100.57 34.28 -1.76
N HIS A 3 -99.90 34.15 -2.92
CA HIS A 3 -98.60 33.52 -3.08
C HIS A 3 -97.54 34.59 -3.27
N THR A 4 -96.65 34.69 -2.33
CA THR A 4 -95.53 35.58 -2.31
C THR A 4 -94.38 34.94 -3.11
N LEU A 5 -93.95 35.60 -4.15
CA LEU A 5 -92.78 35.25 -4.97
C LEU A 5 -91.47 35.79 -4.27
N LYS A 6 -90.56 34.90 -3.88
CA LYS A 6 -89.26 35.30 -3.37
C LYS A 6 -88.25 35.34 -4.55
N THR A 7 -87.72 36.51 -4.80
CA THR A 7 -86.63 36.76 -5.78
C THR A 7 -85.33 36.38 -5.11
N ILE A 8 -84.60 35.45 -5.72
CA ILE A 8 -83.19 35.09 -5.35
C ILE A 8 -82.24 35.85 -6.24
N THR A 9 -81.47 36.78 -5.65
CA THR A 9 -80.38 37.48 -6.31
C THR A 9 -79.09 36.62 -6.20
N VAL A 10 -78.64 36.13 -7.36
CA VAL A 10 -77.32 35.39 -7.41
C VAL A 10 -76.23 36.41 -7.71
N SER A 11 -75.37 36.64 -6.69
CA SER A 11 -74.19 37.46 -6.84
C SER A 11 -73.05 36.60 -7.47
N PHE A 12 -72.63 36.95 -8.68
CA PHE A 12 -71.52 36.29 -9.40
C PHE A 12 -70.24 36.97 -9.02
N THR A 13 -69.47 36.36 -8.10
CA THR A 13 -68.15 36.82 -7.74
C THR A 13 -67.18 36.26 -8.75
N ALA A 14 -66.63 37.09 -9.65
CA ALA A 14 -65.60 36.75 -10.62
C ALA A 14 -64.26 36.58 -9.85
N LEU A 15 -63.78 35.35 -9.74
CA LEU A 15 -62.46 35.01 -9.21
C LEU A 15 -61.44 35.23 -10.33
N LEU A 16 -60.66 36.31 -10.25
CA LEU A 16 -59.51 36.53 -11.14
C LEU A 16 -58.39 35.55 -10.72
N PHE A 17 -58.19 34.52 -11.53
CA PHE A 17 -56.99 33.72 -11.47
C PHE A 17 -55.85 34.51 -12.10
N VAL A 18 -54.97 35.06 -11.28
CA VAL A 18 -53.66 35.57 -11.75
C VAL A 18 -52.78 34.36 -12.03
N ALA A 19 -52.74 33.90 -13.24
CA ALA A 19 -51.77 32.93 -13.71
C ALA A 19 -50.35 33.56 -13.61
N SER A 20 -49.68 33.37 -12.49
CA SER A 20 -48.25 33.68 -12.41
C SER A 20 -47.49 32.73 -13.32
N CYS A 21 -47.18 33.21 -14.50
CA CYS A 21 -46.30 32.50 -15.43
C CYS A 21 -44.87 32.58 -14.87
N THR A 22 -44.52 31.67 -13.97
CA THR A 22 -43.11 31.44 -13.60
C THR A 22 -42.45 30.85 -14.84
N LYS A 23 -41.59 31.64 -15.50
CA LYS A 23 -40.75 31.17 -16.60
C LYS A 23 -39.86 30.07 -16.04
N GLU A 24 -40.15 28.85 -16.42
CA GLU A 24 -39.36 27.71 -16.04
C GLU A 24 -37.99 27.88 -16.72
N ILE A 25 -36.97 28.18 -15.93
CA ILE A 25 -35.60 28.33 -16.44
C ILE A 25 -35.08 26.93 -16.69
N LYS A 26 -35.13 26.52 -17.97
CA LYS A 26 -34.57 25.25 -18.42
C LYS A 26 -33.13 25.48 -18.83
N ILE A 27 -32.21 24.98 -17.99
CA ILE A 27 -30.81 24.88 -18.40
C ILE A 27 -30.77 23.85 -19.54
N ASN A 28 -30.14 24.23 -20.68
CA ASN A 28 -29.94 23.28 -21.75
C ASN A 28 -28.64 22.48 -21.52
N PRO A 29 -28.73 21.20 -21.10
CA PRO A 29 -27.55 20.39 -20.81
C PRO A 29 -26.59 20.21 -21.96
N SER A 30 -27.12 20.31 -23.21
CA SER A 30 -26.30 20.19 -24.44
C SER A 30 -25.31 21.34 -24.63
N THR A 31 -25.49 22.46 -23.96
CA THR A 31 -24.58 23.62 -23.98
C THR A 31 -23.70 23.68 -22.70
N ALA A 32 -23.99 22.90 -21.69
CA ALA A 32 -23.22 22.86 -20.44
C ALA A 32 -21.92 22.08 -20.66
N LYS A 33 -20.76 22.69 -20.36
CA LYS A 33 -19.45 22.10 -20.50
C LYS A 33 -18.69 22.22 -19.19
N ILE A 34 -18.01 21.14 -18.81
CA ILE A 34 -17.17 21.08 -17.62
C ILE A 34 -15.68 21.05 -18.03
N GLU A 35 -14.84 21.82 -17.33
CA GLU A 35 -13.41 21.88 -17.57
C GLU A 35 -12.65 21.98 -16.22
N PRO A 36 -11.65 21.09 -16.00
CA PRO A 36 -11.35 19.88 -16.77
C PRO A 36 -12.46 18.83 -16.65
N GLY A 37 -12.52 17.85 -17.58
CA GLY A 37 -13.46 16.74 -17.57
C GLY A 37 -13.11 15.62 -16.59
N GLU A 38 -11.88 15.66 -16.05
CA GLU A 38 -11.40 14.77 -14.99
C GLU A 38 -10.45 15.53 -14.05
N ALA A 39 -10.45 15.23 -12.76
CA ALA A 39 -9.53 15.82 -11.78
C ALA A 39 -9.53 15.05 -10.44
N ALA A 40 -8.49 15.25 -9.65
CA ALA A 40 -8.38 14.76 -8.27
C ALA A 40 -9.20 15.62 -7.30
N GLY A 41 -9.40 15.13 -6.08
CA GLY A 41 -9.99 15.88 -4.98
C GLY A 41 -9.33 17.26 -4.78
N ASN A 42 -10.10 18.25 -4.35
CA ASN A 42 -9.72 19.66 -4.20
C ASN A 42 -9.43 20.44 -5.49
N ALA A 43 -9.39 19.80 -6.66
CA ALA A 43 -9.20 20.49 -7.93
C ALA A 43 -10.35 21.48 -8.21
N VAL A 44 -10.01 22.59 -8.84
CA VAL A 44 -11.00 23.61 -9.26
C VAL A 44 -11.61 23.21 -10.60
N ILE A 45 -12.93 23.22 -10.65
CA ILE A 45 -13.73 22.87 -11.82
C ILE A 45 -14.55 24.09 -12.25
N THR A 46 -14.62 24.32 -13.54
CA THR A 46 -15.48 25.35 -14.14
C THR A 46 -16.58 24.69 -14.96
N LEU A 47 -17.82 25.00 -14.65
CA LEU A 47 -18.98 24.70 -15.48
C LEU A 47 -19.30 25.95 -16.29
N THR A 48 -19.39 25.85 -17.62
CA THR A 48 -19.84 26.89 -18.51
C THR A 48 -21.15 26.48 -19.18
N GLY A 49 -22.01 27.45 -19.50
CA GLY A 49 -23.34 27.16 -20.08
C GLY A 49 -24.25 28.37 -20.06
N SER A 50 -25.55 28.15 -19.87
CA SER A 50 -26.54 29.21 -19.71
C SER A 50 -27.41 28.94 -18.47
N ASP A 51 -27.95 30.03 -17.88
CA ASP A 51 -28.84 29.99 -16.69
C ASP A 51 -28.21 29.34 -15.42
N LEU A 52 -26.88 29.32 -15.31
CA LEU A 52 -26.16 28.64 -14.23
C LEU A 52 -26.30 29.34 -12.87
N LYS A 53 -26.71 30.60 -12.84
CA LYS A 53 -26.93 31.40 -11.62
C LYS A 53 -27.91 30.75 -10.64
N ASN A 54 -28.83 29.93 -11.14
CA ASN A 54 -29.88 29.31 -10.32
C ASN A 54 -29.51 27.94 -9.76
N ILE A 55 -28.30 27.44 -9.96
CA ILE A 55 -27.84 26.20 -9.36
C ILE A 55 -27.76 26.34 -7.85
N GLN A 56 -28.36 25.39 -7.12
CA GLN A 56 -28.47 25.35 -5.68
C GLN A 56 -27.60 24.25 -5.05
N THR A 57 -27.51 23.09 -5.71
CA THR A 57 -26.67 21.98 -5.22
C THR A 57 -25.89 21.35 -6.37
N ILE A 58 -24.71 20.86 -6.00
CA ILE A 58 -23.81 20.08 -6.85
C ILE A 58 -23.49 18.81 -6.08
N THR A 59 -23.68 17.64 -6.70
CA THR A 59 -23.48 16.35 -6.04
C THR A 59 -22.78 15.40 -7.00
N PHE A 60 -21.72 14.74 -6.54
CA PHE A 60 -21.07 13.64 -7.20
C PHE A 60 -21.87 12.37 -6.90
N ASP A 61 -22.37 11.66 -7.94
CA ASP A 61 -23.37 10.59 -7.76
C ASP A 61 -22.79 9.31 -7.15
N LEU A 62 -21.51 9.03 -7.34
CA LEU A 62 -20.84 7.90 -6.69
C LEU A 62 -20.66 8.18 -5.19
N GLY A 63 -21.59 7.66 -4.37
CA GLY A 63 -21.63 7.89 -2.93
C GLY A 63 -22.41 9.13 -2.52
N ASN A 64 -23.03 9.89 -3.44
CA ASN A 64 -23.82 11.11 -3.18
C ASN A 64 -23.04 12.19 -2.42
N VAL A 65 -21.78 12.43 -2.82
CA VAL A 65 -20.89 13.38 -2.15
C VAL A 65 -21.20 14.80 -2.60
N PRO A 66 -21.56 15.72 -1.68
CA PRO A 66 -21.89 17.11 -2.04
C PRO A 66 -20.62 17.92 -2.33
N ALA A 67 -20.63 18.70 -3.40
CA ALA A 67 -19.57 19.66 -3.70
C ALA A 67 -19.94 21.06 -3.17
N PRO A 68 -19.16 21.61 -2.20
CA PRO A 68 -19.38 22.96 -1.76
C PRO A 68 -18.96 23.98 -2.82
N PHE A 69 -19.78 25.01 -3.00
CA PHE A 69 -19.47 26.15 -3.87
C PHE A 69 -20.04 27.44 -3.27
N ASN A 70 -19.55 28.59 -3.73
CA ASN A 70 -20.04 29.88 -3.31
C ASN A 70 -21.02 30.46 -4.36
N PRO A 71 -22.33 30.51 -4.05
CA PRO A 71 -23.34 31.01 -5.01
C PRO A 71 -23.12 32.46 -5.43
N ASN A 72 -22.39 33.26 -4.66
CA ASN A 72 -22.11 34.66 -4.99
C ASN A 72 -21.15 34.83 -6.18
N PHE A 73 -20.42 33.76 -6.54
CA PHE A 73 -19.54 33.76 -7.70
C PHE A 73 -20.18 33.15 -8.94
N ASN A 74 -21.43 32.68 -8.84
CA ASN A 74 -22.15 32.16 -9.99
C ASN A 74 -22.65 33.29 -10.89
N THR A 75 -22.39 33.14 -12.18
CA THR A 75 -22.96 33.97 -13.22
C THR A 75 -23.96 33.17 -14.04
N ASP A 76 -24.66 33.81 -14.96
CA ASP A 76 -25.55 33.08 -15.89
C ASP A 76 -24.75 32.14 -16.81
N GLY A 77 -23.49 32.49 -17.14
CA GLY A 77 -22.65 31.76 -18.09
C GLY A 77 -21.59 30.83 -17.43
N ALA A 78 -21.30 30.98 -16.17
CA ALA A 78 -20.23 30.22 -15.52
C ALA A 78 -20.48 29.99 -14.03
N LEU A 79 -20.02 28.83 -13.53
CA LEU A 79 -20.01 28.43 -12.13
C LEU A 79 -18.69 27.72 -11.85
N VAL A 80 -18.05 28.08 -10.72
CA VAL A 80 -16.81 27.49 -10.27
C VAL A 80 -17.02 26.75 -8.95
N PHE A 81 -16.52 25.53 -8.86
CA PHE A 81 -16.58 24.70 -7.64
C PHE A 81 -15.31 23.83 -7.54
N ARG A 82 -15.20 23.07 -6.46
CA ARG A 82 -14.10 22.10 -6.28
C ARG A 82 -14.64 20.68 -6.27
N VAL A 83 -13.83 19.76 -6.79
CA VAL A 83 -14.04 18.33 -6.52
C VAL A 83 -13.95 18.12 -5.01
N PRO A 84 -14.94 17.51 -4.34
CA PRO A 84 -14.83 17.17 -2.93
C PRO A 84 -13.59 16.33 -2.64
N GLU A 85 -12.94 16.58 -1.51
CA GLU A 85 -11.76 15.81 -1.10
C GLU A 85 -12.08 14.31 -0.88
N ASP A 86 -13.30 14.06 -0.41
CA ASP A 86 -13.87 12.74 -0.15
C ASP A 86 -14.68 12.16 -1.31
N ALA A 87 -14.63 12.78 -2.50
CA ALA A 87 -15.26 12.23 -3.69
C ALA A 87 -14.69 10.86 -4.05
N ASN A 88 -15.56 9.88 -4.23
CA ASN A 88 -15.14 8.54 -4.61
C ASN A 88 -14.48 8.53 -6.00
N PRO A 89 -13.29 7.90 -6.16
CA PRO A 89 -12.60 7.85 -7.43
C PRO A 89 -13.33 6.99 -8.48
N GLY A 90 -13.17 7.36 -9.75
CA GLY A 90 -13.71 6.64 -10.90
C GLY A 90 -14.67 7.48 -11.75
N ASP A 91 -15.20 6.83 -12.78
CA ASP A 91 -16.20 7.42 -13.68
C ASP A 91 -17.53 7.58 -12.93
N GLN A 92 -18.09 8.78 -12.99
CA GLN A 92 -19.35 9.11 -12.33
C GLN A 92 -20.00 10.33 -13.01
N ASN A 93 -21.14 10.77 -12.51
CA ASN A 93 -21.78 12.00 -12.97
C ASN A 93 -21.75 13.05 -11.86
N ILE A 94 -21.60 14.30 -12.26
CA ILE A 94 -21.89 15.43 -11.39
C ILE A 94 -23.32 15.86 -11.64
N ILE A 95 -24.15 15.82 -10.61
CA ILE A 95 -25.55 16.19 -10.63
C ILE A 95 -25.69 17.64 -10.17
N PHE A 96 -26.30 18.47 -11.01
CA PHE A 96 -26.59 19.87 -10.74
C PHE A 96 -28.11 20.02 -10.54
N LYS A 97 -28.51 20.68 -9.47
CA LYS A 97 -29.91 20.94 -9.17
C LYS A 97 -30.16 22.44 -8.99
N THR A 98 -31.18 22.97 -9.65
CA THR A 98 -31.58 24.38 -9.57
C THR A 98 -32.55 24.63 -8.43
N LYS A 99 -32.77 25.92 -8.10
CA LYS A 99 -33.80 26.37 -7.13
C LYS A 99 -35.20 25.96 -7.52
N SER A 100 -35.51 25.82 -8.82
CA SER A 100 -36.81 25.35 -9.31
C SER A 100 -37.00 23.84 -9.24
N GLY A 101 -35.94 23.09 -8.85
CA GLY A 101 -35.99 21.63 -8.79
C GLY A 101 -35.55 20.95 -10.10
N TYR A 102 -35.28 21.70 -11.17
CA TYR A 102 -34.72 21.11 -12.39
C TYR A 102 -33.34 20.53 -12.12
N GLN A 103 -33.03 19.36 -12.72
CA GLN A 103 -31.82 18.63 -12.51
C GLN A 103 -31.22 18.17 -13.85
N PHE A 104 -29.90 18.25 -13.96
CA PHE A 104 -29.15 17.68 -15.07
C PHE A 104 -27.83 17.09 -14.54
N SER A 105 -27.19 16.24 -15.32
CA SER A 105 -25.92 15.62 -14.95
C SER A 105 -24.91 15.72 -16.11
N ILE A 106 -23.62 15.75 -15.73
CA ILE A 106 -22.51 15.76 -16.67
C ILE A 106 -21.53 14.65 -16.25
N PRO A 107 -21.08 13.78 -17.18
CA PRO A 107 -20.05 12.80 -16.90
C PRO A 107 -18.76 13.48 -16.43
N PHE A 108 -18.12 12.86 -15.43
CA PHE A 108 -16.86 13.33 -14.86
C PHE A 108 -16.09 12.13 -14.30
N LYS A 109 -14.74 12.20 -14.33
CA LYS A 109 -13.90 11.19 -13.72
C LYS A 109 -13.12 11.78 -12.54
N VAL A 110 -13.33 11.23 -11.37
CA VAL A 110 -12.51 11.58 -10.20
C VAL A 110 -11.24 10.75 -10.21
N LEU A 111 -10.10 11.42 -10.26
CA LEU A 111 -8.78 10.82 -10.21
C LEU A 111 -8.37 10.56 -8.76
N ALA A 112 -7.69 9.44 -8.51
CA ALA A 112 -7.15 9.11 -7.21
C ALA A 112 -5.62 8.94 -7.28
N VAL A 113 -4.92 9.46 -6.25
CA VAL A 113 -3.49 9.19 -6.07
C VAL A 113 -3.24 7.70 -5.85
N PRO A 114 -2.07 7.17 -6.20
CA PRO A 114 -1.74 5.77 -5.95
C PRO A 114 -1.84 5.44 -4.46
N THR A 115 -2.30 4.26 -4.12
CA THR A 115 -2.12 3.68 -2.79
C THR A 115 -1.18 2.48 -2.89
N LEU A 116 -0.17 2.41 -2.02
CA LEU A 116 0.89 1.40 -2.06
C LEU A 116 0.82 0.58 -0.79
N THR A 117 0.41 -0.69 -0.90
CA THR A 117 0.07 -1.53 0.27
C THR A 117 1.16 -2.53 0.63
N SER A 118 1.80 -3.13 -0.36
CA SER A 118 2.84 -4.15 -0.18
C SER A 118 3.70 -4.30 -1.43
N SER A 119 4.71 -5.16 -1.35
CA SER A 119 5.56 -5.54 -2.48
C SER A 119 5.76 -7.05 -2.52
N SER A 120 6.19 -7.56 -3.68
CA SER A 120 6.59 -8.97 -3.81
C SER A 120 7.80 -9.30 -2.96
N ILE A 121 8.73 -8.35 -2.78
CA ILE A 121 9.92 -8.45 -1.94
C ILE A 121 10.36 -7.04 -1.49
N ASN A 122 10.95 -6.95 -0.31
CA ASN A 122 11.47 -5.69 0.26
C ASN A 122 12.98 -5.51 0.12
N GLU A 123 13.62 -6.38 -0.64
CA GLU A 123 15.04 -6.38 -0.88
C GLU A 123 15.29 -6.39 -2.39
N TRP A 124 16.36 -5.74 -2.86
CA TRP A 124 16.65 -5.74 -4.29
C TRP A 124 18.15 -5.87 -4.57
N GLN A 125 18.48 -6.51 -5.70
CA GLN A 125 19.72 -6.37 -6.43
C GLN A 125 19.48 -5.61 -7.73
N ALA A 126 20.52 -5.02 -8.30
CA ALA A 126 20.39 -4.34 -9.58
C ALA A 126 19.89 -5.30 -10.67
N GLY A 127 18.81 -4.90 -11.35
CA GLY A 127 18.14 -5.70 -12.39
C GLY A 127 16.98 -6.56 -11.88
N ASP A 128 16.74 -6.65 -10.57
CA ASP A 128 15.60 -7.39 -10.03
C ASP A 128 14.27 -6.77 -10.46
N THR A 129 13.34 -7.66 -10.72
CA THR A 129 11.95 -7.28 -10.98
C THR A 129 11.13 -7.36 -9.69
N ILE A 130 10.58 -6.23 -9.28
CA ILE A 130 9.72 -6.11 -8.11
C ILE A 130 8.29 -5.78 -8.54
N ILE A 131 7.30 -6.36 -7.85
CA ILE A 131 5.90 -5.99 -8.00
C ILE A 131 5.48 -5.19 -6.76
N ILE A 132 4.97 -3.99 -6.97
CA ILE A 132 4.32 -3.18 -5.94
C ILE A 132 2.82 -3.38 -6.09
N TYR A 133 2.15 -3.72 -5.00
CA TYR A 133 0.71 -3.90 -4.93
C TYR A 133 0.05 -2.68 -4.31
N GLY A 134 -1.16 -2.37 -4.81
CA GLY A 134 -1.89 -1.20 -4.34
C GLY A 134 -3.16 -0.95 -5.12
N ASN A 135 -3.56 0.32 -5.25
CA ASN A 135 -4.67 0.73 -6.10
C ASN A 135 -4.27 1.97 -6.90
N TYR A 136 -5.00 2.21 -8.00
CA TYR A 136 -4.83 3.36 -8.91
C TYR A 136 -3.44 3.45 -9.54
N LEU A 137 -2.81 2.28 -9.81
CA LEU A 137 -1.48 2.18 -10.38
C LEU A 137 -1.47 2.17 -11.91
N GLY A 138 -2.63 1.94 -12.57
CA GLY A 138 -2.74 1.76 -14.02
C GLY A 138 -2.33 2.97 -14.87
N THR A 139 -2.39 4.18 -14.30
CA THR A 139 -2.00 5.44 -14.95
C THR A 139 -0.66 5.97 -14.41
N THR A 140 0.22 5.09 -13.93
CA THR A 140 1.55 5.46 -13.43
C THR A 140 2.36 6.17 -14.53
N THR A 141 2.80 7.38 -14.24
CA THR A 141 3.59 8.23 -15.14
C THR A 141 5.06 8.30 -14.74
N ASN A 142 5.37 8.10 -13.44
CA ASN A 142 6.73 8.15 -12.93
C ASN A 142 6.90 7.28 -11.69
N VAL A 143 8.10 6.70 -11.54
CA VAL A 143 8.52 5.94 -10.36
C VAL A 143 9.94 6.34 -10.01
N ILE A 144 10.18 6.72 -8.76
CA ILE A 144 11.51 7.13 -8.29
C ILE A 144 11.86 6.44 -6.96
N MET A 145 13.14 6.27 -6.72
CA MET A 145 13.73 5.97 -5.43
C MET A 145 13.88 7.28 -4.66
N THR A 146 13.32 7.39 -3.45
CA THR A 146 13.32 8.67 -2.71
C THR A 146 14.71 9.11 -2.26
N GLU A 147 15.59 8.16 -1.96
CA GLU A 147 16.98 8.40 -1.54
C GLU A 147 17.98 8.48 -2.71
N ASP A 148 17.57 8.06 -3.93
CA ASP A 148 18.34 8.22 -5.16
C ASP A 148 17.41 8.56 -6.34
N PRO A 149 16.88 9.79 -6.38
CA PRO A 149 15.93 10.19 -7.44
C PRO A 149 16.58 10.26 -8.85
N THR A 150 17.90 10.14 -8.95
CA THR A 150 18.63 10.13 -10.23
C THR A 150 18.74 8.72 -10.84
N ALA A 151 18.58 7.68 -10.02
CA ALA A 151 18.55 6.30 -10.49
C ALA A 151 17.25 6.02 -11.24
N THR A 152 17.37 5.54 -12.48
CA THR A 152 16.21 5.29 -13.35
C THR A 152 15.54 3.97 -13.00
N VAL A 153 14.36 4.03 -12.39
CA VAL A 153 13.48 2.87 -12.20
C VAL A 153 12.71 2.63 -13.50
N GLN A 154 12.84 1.42 -14.05
CA GLN A 154 12.12 1.06 -15.27
C GLN A 154 10.76 0.44 -14.94
N VAL A 155 9.68 1.00 -15.47
CA VAL A 155 8.35 0.41 -15.39
C VAL A 155 8.18 -0.61 -16.51
N LEU A 156 7.90 -1.87 -16.15
CA LEU A 156 7.63 -2.96 -17.10
C LEU A 156 6.14 -3.05 -17.44
N SER A 157 5.29 -2.92 -16.44
CA SER A 157 3.83 -2.91 -16.61
C SER A 157 3.15 -2.26 -15.42
N ALA A 158 1.98 -1.66 -15.68
CA ALA A 158 1.11 -1.11 -14.67
C ALA A 158 -0.34 -1.55 -14.93
N THR A 159 -0.99 -2.09 -13.93
CA THR A 159 -2.43 -2.39 -13.88
C THR A 159 -3.06 -1.57 -12.76
N THR A 160 -4.37 -1.65 -12.57
CA THR A 160 -5.04 -0.95 -11.47
C THR A 160 -4.43 -1.30 -10.10
N ASN A 161 -4.00 -2.56 -9.90
CA ASN A 161 -3.59 -3.06 -8.59
C ASN A 161 -2.13 -3.54 -8.51
N GLU A 162 -1.41 -3.58 -9.61
CA GLU A 162 -0.02 -4.05 -9.67
C GLU A 162 0.83 -3.12 -10.53
N LEU A 163 1.99 -2.76 -9.99
CA LEU A 163 3.05 -2.04 -10.70
C LEU A 163 4.31 -2.89 -10.70
N LYS A 164 4.75 -3.32 -11.87
CA LYS A 164 5.95 -4.13 -12.06
C LYS A 164 7.10 -3.25 -12.53
N ILE A 165 8.18 -3.25 -11.76
CA ILE A 165 9.36 -2.40 -11.99
C ILE A 165 10.64 -3.22 -12.01
N ILE A 166 11.67 -2.69 -12.69
CA ILE A 166 13.07 -3.15 -12.55
C ILE A 166 13.82 -2.14 -11.68
N MET A 167 14.47 -2.65 -10.64
CA MET A 167 15.29 -1.83 -9.75
C MET A 167 16.66 -1.55 -10.36
N PRO A 168 17.11 -0.29 -10.34
CA PRO A 168 18.41 0.08 -10.87
C PRO A 168 19.56 -0.29 -9.92
N SER A 169 20.79 -0.24 -10.44
CA SER A 169 21.98 -0.14 -9.58
C SER A 169 21.98 1.21 -8.86
N SER A 170 22.31 1.22 -7.58
CA SER A 170 22.38 2.42 -6.76
C SER A 170 23.40 2.27 -5.64
N ALA A 171 23.97 3.38 -5.21
CA ALA A 171 24.86 3.45 -4.05
C ALA A 171 24.13 3.63 -2.72
N VAL A 172 22.79 3.77 -2.73
CA VAL A 172 22.00 3.90 -1.50
C VAL A 172 21.74 2.53 -0.89
N LYS A 173 21.80 2.47 0.43
CA LYS A 173 21.64 1.23 1.22
C LYS A 173 20.18 0.79 1.32
N SER A 174 19.30 1.77 1.36
CA SER A 174 17.85 1.56 1.42
C SER A 174 17.12 2.72 0.78
N THR A 175 15.88 2.49 0.36
CA THR A 175 15.04 3.50 -0.27
C THR A 175 13.56 3.21 -0.03
N LYS A 176 12.73 4.24 -0.20
CA LYS A 176 11.31 4.09 -0.46
C LYS A 176 11.03 4.36 -1.93
N ILE A 177 9.94 3.82 -2.42
CA ILE A 177 9.50 4.05 -3.80
C ILE A 177 8.35 5.05 -3.79
N GLN A 178 8.52 6.13 -4.54
CA GLN A 178 7.44 7.06 -4.84
C GLN A 178 6.88 6.74 -6.22
N VAL A 179 5.57 6.60 -6.29
CA VAL A 179 4.82 6.36 -7.52
C VAL A 179 3.95 7.56 -7.79
N THR A 180 4.00 8.08 -9.02
CA THR A 180 3.21 9.22 -9.49
C THR A 180 2.26 8.76 -10.58
N ASN A 181 1.01 9.18 -10.52
CA ASN A 181 0.03 9.05 -11.59
C ASN A 181 -0.58 10.43 -11.93
N ASP A 182 -1.62 10.48 -12.77
CA ASP A 182 -2.26 11.72 -13.22
C ASP A 182 -2.91 12.53 -12.08
N ALA A 183 -3.20 11.90 -10.94
CA ALA A 183 -3.80 12.57 -9.76
C ALA A 183 -2.76 13.09 -8.76
N GLY A 184 -1.54 12.56 -8.78
CA GLY A 184 -0.47 12.93 -7.84
C GLY A 184 0.43 11.76 -7.46
N SER A 185 1.15 11.91 -6.34
CA SER A 185 2.19 10.97 -5.93
C SER A 185 1.89 10.37 -4.56
N SER A 186 2.32 9.11 -4.38
CA SER A 186 2.38 8.44 -3.07
C SER A 186 3.71 7.73 -2.90
N THR A 187 4.15 7.62 -1.64
CA THR A 187 5.40 6.93 -1.28
C THR A 187 5.09 5.70 -0.44
N THR A 188 5.84 4.61 -0.64
CA THR A 188 5.68 3.38 0.16
C THR A 188 5.90 3.66 1.64
N LEU A 189 5.10 3.03 2.51
CA LEU A 189 5.33 3.08 3.96
C LEU A 189 6.46 2.13 4.38
N PHE A 190 6.71 1.10 3.60
CA PHE A 190 7.78 0.12 3.79
C PHE A 190 9.04 0.51 3.02
N THR A 191 10.18 0.03 3.51
CA THR A 191 11.52 0.30 2.96
C THR A 191 11.96 -0.86 2.07
N PHE A 192 12.70 -0.53 1.02
CA PHE A 192 13.44 -1.49 0.21
C PHE A 192 14.93 -1.43 0.58
N TYR A 193 15.59 -2.58 0.67
CA TYR A 193 16.98 -2.73 1.08
C TYR A 193 17.84 -3.22 -0.06
N ASN A 194 19.00 -2.59 -0.25
CA ASN A 194 19.94 -2.92 -1.30
C ASN A 194 20.83 -4.10 -0.91
N VAL A 195 20.54 -5.28 -1.46
CA VAL A 195 21.28 -6.52 -1.20
C VAL A 195 22.72 -6.45 -1.72
N ASP A 196 23.00 -5.65 -2.77
CA ASP A 196 24.35 -5.50 -3.30
C ASP A 196 25.30 -4.87 -2.27
N LEU A 197 24.77 -4.06 -1.34
CA LEU A 197 25.52 -3.36 -0.29
C LEU A 197 25.39 -4.03 1.09
N ALA A 198 24.64 -5.12 1.22
CA ALA A 198 24.45 -5.83 2.47
C ALA A 198 25.63 -6.73 2.82
N TYR A 199 25.84 -6.97 4.11
CA TYR A 199 26.64 -8.11 4.56
C TYR A 199 25.79 -9.37 4.42
N LYS A 200 26.22 -10.28 3.54
CA LYS A 200 25.47 -11.48 3.18
C LYS A 200 25.88 -12.65 4.06
N ILE A 201 24.91 -13.27 4.75
CA ILE A 201 25.08 -14.52 5.48
C ILE A 201 24.58 -15.68 4.61
N PHE A 202 23.40 -15.52 4.05
CA PHE A 202 22.79 -16.47 3.12
C PHE A 202 21.89 -15.72 2.12
N ILE A 203 22.03 -16.08 0.83
CA ILE A 203 21.04 -15.72 -0.22
C ILE A 203 20.70 -17.02 -0.96
N ASP A 204 21.19 -17.43 -1.98
CA ASP A 204 20.97 -18.74 -2.61
C ASP A 204 21.91 -19.83 -2.05
N THR A 205 22.95 -19.40 -1.37
CA THR A 205 23.98 -20.22 -0.72
C THR A 205 24.55 -19.46 0.47
N TYR A 206 25.45 -20.08 1.19
CA TYR A 206 26.19 -19.46 2.30
C TYR A 206 27.26 -18.51 1.77
N TYR A 207 27.44 -17.38 2.46
CA TYR A 207 28.43 -16.35 2.14
C TYR A 207 29.35 -16.07 3.33
N ASN A 208 30.47 -15.40 3.06
CA ASN A 208 31.40 -14.82 4.03
C ASN A 208 31.89 -15.81 5.11
N GLY A 209 32.09 -17.08 4.76
CA GLY A 209 32.56 -18.12 5.65
C GLY A 209 31.48 -18.83 6.46
N PHE A 210 30.24 -18.40 6.32
CA PHE A 210 29.11 -19.10 6.95
C PHE A 210 28.84 -20.45 6.27
N GLY A 211 28.28 -21.37 7.03
CA GLY A 211 27.85 -22.70 6.60
C GLY A 211 26.73 -23.21 7.50
N ASP A 212 26.34 -24.47 7.27
CA ASP A 212 25.36 -25.15 8.10
C ASP A 212 25.99 -25.68 9.40
N GLY A 213 25.38 -25.35 10.53
CA GLY A 213 25.72 -25.88 11.85
C GLY A 213 24.49 -26.40 12.60
N SER A 214 23.45 -26.73 11.87
CA SER A 214 22.14 -27.11 12.41
C SER A 214 22.19 -28.26 13.42
N TRP A 215 21.35 -28.22 14.42
CA TRP A 215 21.18 -29.30 15.41
C TRP A 215 20.10 -30.29 14.94
N GLY A 216 20.38 -31.56 15.08
CA GLY A 216 19.58 -32.66 14.51
C GLY A 216 19.98 -32.93 13.09
N ASP A 217 19.01 -32.96 12.17
CA ASP A 217 19.32 -33.09 10.73
C ASP A 217 20.01 -31.82 10.22
N ALA A 218 20.84 -31.97 9.17
CA ALA A 218 21.50 -30.85 8.52
C ALA A 218 20.48 -29.90 7.86
N GLY A 219 20.82 -28.61 7.75
CA GLY A 219 20.16 -27.69 6.87
C GLY A 219 20.40 -28.04 5.40
N VAL A 220 19.42 -27.88 4.53
CA VAL A 220 19.48 -28.25 3.12
C VAL A 220 19.23 -27.05 2.24
N ILE A 221 20.02 -26.90 1.19
CA ILE A 221 19.74 -25.92 0.12
C ILE A 221 18.55 -26.41 -0.71
N ASN A 222 17.48 -25.64 -0.75
CA ASN A 222 16.22 -26.00 -1.40
C ASN A 222 15.92 -25.08 -2.58
N THR A 223 15.77 -25.64 -3.77
CA THR A 223 15.46 -24.91 -5.00
C THR A 223 13.98 -24.82 -5.32
N SER A 224 13.13 -25.59 -4.64
CA SER A 224 11.70 -25.64 -4.90
C SER A 224 10.92 -24.54 -4.18
N GLN A 225 11.34 -24.21 -2.93
CA GLN A 225 10.72 -23.18 -2.11
C GLN A 225 11.74 -22.07 -1.87
N LYS A 226 11.54 -20.92 -2.47
CA LYS A 226 12.41 -19.75 -2.35
C LYS A 226 11.58 -18.48 -2.39
N LYS A 227 12.08 -17.44 -1.76
CA LYS A 227 11.47 -16.09 -1.80
C LYS A 227 12.09 -15.25 -2.89
N ALA A 228 13.39 -15.29 -3.01
CA ALA A 228 14.18 -14.58 -4.02
C ALA A 228 15.18 -15.53 -4.68
N GLY A 229 15.88 -15.07 -5.69
CA GLY A 229 16.98 -15.80 -6.33
C GLY A 229 16.63 -17.21 -6.81
N THR A 230 17.50 -18.17 -6.54
CA THR A 230 17.42 -19.55 -7.05
C THR A 230 17.18 -20.60 -5.98
N ALA A 231 17.47 -20.33 -4.70
CA ALA A 231 17.34 -21.29 -3.59
C ALA A 231 17.09 -20.61 -2.24
N SER A 232 16.67 -21.39 -1.25
CA SER A 232 16.60 -21.04 0.17
C SER A 232 17.28 -22.11 1.02
N ALA A 233 17.59 -21.83 2.28
CA ALA A 233 17.92 -22.85 3.25
C ALA A 233 16.65 -23.45 3.81
N SER A 234 16.58 -24.77 3.99
CA SER A 234 15.45 -25.46 4.61
C SER A 234 15.90 -26.34 5.76
N LYS A 235 15.01 -26.50 6.73
CA LYS A 235 15.24 -27.35 7.90
C LYS A 235 13.98 -28.12 8.25
N ASN A 236 14.13 -29.42 8.41
CA ASN A 236 13.10 -30.27 9.01
C ASN A 236 13.22 -30.23 10.56
N TYR A 237 12.14 -29.82 11.21
CA TYR A 237 11.99 -29.83 12.65
C TYR A 237 11.17 -31.05 13.06
N GLN A 238 11.83 -32.05 13.61
CA GLN A 238 11.19 -33.32 13.97
C GLN A 238 10.26 -33.15 15.16
N LYS A 239 9.14 -33.85 15.11
CA LYS A 239 8.13 -33.89 16.14
C LYS A 239 8.74 -34.15 17.54
N GLY A 240 8.44 -33.29 18.50
CA GLY A 240 8.83 -33.41 19.89
C GLY A 240 10.31 -33.20 20.20
N ASN A 241 11.18 -32.98 19.20
CA ASN A 241 12.60 -32.79 19.36
C ASN A 241 13.01 -31.32 19.45
N TRP A 242 14.18 -31.08 20.04
CA TRP A 242 14.84 -29.78 20.03
C TRP A 242 15.66 -29.64 18.74
N HIS A 243 15.15 -28.91 17.78
CA HIS A 243 15.81 -28.65 16.51
C HIS A 243 16.08 -27.19 16.32
N LEU A 244 17.14 -26.90 15.55
CA LEU A 244 17.59 -25.56 15.26
C LEU A 244 18.24 -25.56 13.87
N ILE A 245 17.80 -24.67 12.97
CA ILE A 245 18.64 -24.30 11.86
C ILE A 245 19.68 -23.31 12.37
N GLN A 246 20.94 -23.50 11.96
CA GLN A 246 22.02 -22.64 12.37
C GLN A 246 22.90 -22.24 11.19
N PHE A 247 23.13 -20.96 11.07
CA PHE A 247 24.11 -20.33 10.19
C PHE A 247 25.36 -20.03 11.01
N VAL A 248 26.52 -20.58 10.65
CA VAL A 248 27.70 -20.52 11.50
C VAL A 248 28.98 -20.25 10.71
N ASP A 249 29.82 -19.36 11.22
CA ASP A 249 31.25 -19.21 10.84
C ASP A 249 32.12 -19.45 12.08
N TRP A 250 32.59 -20.69 12.25
CA TRP A 250 33.42 -21.06 13.39
C TRP A 250 34.79 -20.36 13.39
N SER A 251 35.28 -19.93 12.22
CA SER A 251 36.62 -19.36 12.08
C SER A 251 36.66 -17.91 12.55
N ASN A 252 35.88 -17.04 11.93
CA ASN A 252 36.00 -15.60 12.11
C ASN A 252 34.76 -14.98 12.76
N GLY A 253 33.57 -15.32 12.25
CA GLY A 253 32.34 -14.62 12.57
C GLY A 253 32.31 -13.18 12.00
N ILE A 254 31.28 -12.45 12.34
CA ILE A 254 31.08 -11.06 11.93
C ILE A 254 31.63 -10.14 13.01
N THR A 255 32.65 -9.35 12.69
CA THR A 255 33.08 -8.23 13.55
C THR A 255 32.02 -7.13 13.47
N PHE A 256 31.65 -6.54 14.60
CA PHE A 256 30.66 -5.47 14.62
C PHE A 256 31.19 -4.22 13.89
N ASP A 257 30.35 -3.71 12.99
CA ASP A 257 30.54 -2.43 12.34
C ASP A 257 29.44 -1.48 12.87
N PRO A 258 29.80 -0.31 13.42
CA PRO A 258 28.80 0.66 13.94
C PRO A 258 27.78 1.13 12.90
N ASP A 259 28.10 0.96 11.63
CA ASP A 259 27.17 1.27 10.54
C ASP A 259 26.09 0.22 10.34
N PHE A 260 26.24 -0.98 10.87
CA PHE A 260 25.17 -1.97 10.84
C PHE A 260 23.95 -1.50 11.64
N LYS A 261 22.76 -1.55 11.04
CA LYS A 261 21.51 -1.09 11.64
C LYS A 261 20.46 -2.19 11.71
N THR A 262 20.31 -2.97 10.65
CA THR A 262 19.19 -3.87 10.47
C THR A 262 19.68 -5.26 10.09
N PHE A 263 19.15 -6.29 10.77
CA PHE A 263 19.21 -7.69 10.37
C PHE A 263 17.89 -8.07 9.72
N SER A 264 17.92 -8.76 8.60
CA SER A 264 16.72 -9.26 7.94
C SER A 264 16.78 -10.74 7.61
N VAL A 265 15.62 -11.35 7.52
CA VAL A 265 15.43 -12.73 7.06
C VAL A 265 14.00 -12.92 6.55
N TRP A 266 13.86 -13.66 5.46
CA TRP A 266 12.59 -14.23 5.04
C TRP A 266 12.44 -15.64 5.60
N ILE A 267 11.30 -15.92 6.24
CA ILE A 267 10.98 -17.25 6.75
C ILE A 267 9.64 -17.69 6.17
N ARG A 268 9.59 -18.88 5.59
CA ARG A 268 8.34 -19.51 5.16
C ARG A 268 7.91 -20.53 6.22
N GLY A 269 6.67 -20.36 6.67
CA GLY A 269 6.05 -21.24 7.64
C GLY A 269 5.78 -22.66 7.12
N ALA A 270 5.66 -23.56 8.05
CA ALA A 270 5.28 -24.95 7.86
C ALA A 270 3.75 -25.09 7.67
N SER A 271 3.17 -26.24 7.99
CA SER A 271 1.74 -26.53 7.74
C SER A 271 0.76 -25.76 8.60
N GLN A 272 1.22 -25.24 9.75
CA GLN A 272 0.46 -24.47 10.72
C GLN A 272 1.23 -23.20 11.13
N ASP A 273 0.57 -22.30 11.87
CA ASP A 273 1.22 -21.16 12.50
C ASP A 273 2.17 -21.63 13.62
N TYR A 274 3.39 -21.11 13.61
CA TYR A 274 4.40 -21.42 14.62
C TYR A 274 5.15 -20.18 15.09
N THR A 275 5.70 -20.26 16.30
CA THR A 275 6.66 -19.30 16.82
C THR A 275 8.05 -19.92 16.78
N LEU A 276 8.96 -19.40 15.95
CA LEU A 276 10.38 -19.69 16.07
C LEU A 276 11.06 -18.64 16.96
N TYR A 277 12.16 -19.00 17.56
CA TYR A 277 12.95 -18.09 18.40
C TYR A 277 14.33 -17.87 17.80
N LEU A 278 14.67 -16.60 17.57
CA LEU A 278 16.03 -16.23 17.18
C LEU A 278 16.98 -16.38 18.37
N THR A 279 18.11 -17.03 18.15
CA THR A 279 19.20 -17.17 19.13
C THR A 279 20.55 -16.86 18.49
N THR A 280 21.48 -16.29 19.26
CA THR A 280 22.85 -16.03 18.80
C THR A 280 23.83 -16.27 19.93
N ASP A 281 25.13 -16.52 19.59
CA ASP A 281 26.19 -16.75 20.58
C ASP A 281 26.70 -15.47 21.26
N THR A 282 26.18 -14.33 20.89
CA THR A 282 26.56 -13.01 21.42
C THR A 282 25.54 -12.40 22.38
N ARG A 283 24.45 -13.11 22.66
CA ARG A 283 23.46 -12.73 23.66
C ARG A 283 23.90 -13.13 25.09
N ALA A 284 23.30 -12.48 26.07
CA ALA A 284 23.52 -12.84 27.48
C ALA A 284 22.94 -14.22 27.84
N ILE A 285 21.87 -14.64 27.14
CA ILE A 285 21.25 -15.97 27.32
C ILE A 285 22.04 -16.97 26.47
N ALA A 286 22.21 -18.19 27.01
CA ALA A 286 22.91 -19.25 26.30
C ALA A 286 22.26 -19.53 24.91
N PHE A 287 23.13 -19.74 23.91
CA PHE A 287 22.71 -20.08 22.56
C PHE A 287 21.84 -21.35 22.55
N GLY A 288 20.79 -21.30 21.74
CA GLY A 288 19.89 -22.43 21.51
C GLY A 288 18.58 -22.33 22.30
N ASN A 289 18.12 -23.47 22.79
CA ASN A 289 16.77 -23.68 23.30
C ASN A 289 16.40 -22.96 24.61
N SER A 290 17.35 -22.32 25.26
CA SER A 290 17.11 -21.48 26.45
C SER A 290 16.70 -20.04 26.09
N ASP A 291 16.98 -19.61 24.86
CA ASP A 291 16.74 -18.22 24.43
C ASP A 291 15.37 -18.08 23.77
N GLN A 292 14.41 -17.53 24.47
CA GLN A 292 13.05 -17.19 23.99
C GLN A 292 12.83 -15.68 23.91
N SER A 293 13.88 -14.89 23.98
CA SER A 293 13.76 -13.42 24.09
C SER A 293 13.30 -12.73 22.79
N THR A 294 13.42 -13.41 21.65
CA THR A 294 13.00 -12.86 20.34
C THR A 294 12.10 -13.86 19.61
N PRO A 295 10.80 -13.87 19.92
CA PRO A 295 9.83 -14.71 19.21
C PRO A 295 9.54 -14.16 17.83
N LEU A 296 9.44 -15.05 16.84
CA LEU A 296 9.10 -14.76 15.45
C LEU A 296 7.83 -15.55 15.10
N GLU A 297 6.72 -14.85 14.99
CA GLU A 297 5.43 -15.44 14.63
C GLU A 297 5.38 -15.68 13.12
N ILE A 298 5.30 -16.94 12.70
CA ILE A 298 5.38 -17.37 11.32
C ILE A 298 4.05 -17.99 10.90
N PRO A 299 3.30 -17.37 9.98
CA PRO A 299 2.04 -17.91 9.51
C PRO A 299 2.26 -19.15 8.62
N ALA A 300 1.28 -20.07 8.67
CA ALA A 300 1.30 -21.30 7.91
C ALA A 300 1.50 -21.07 6.41
N ASN A 301 2.37 -21.86 5.80
CA ASN A 301 2.60 -21.90 4.34
C ASN A 301 2.89 -20.55 3.66
N THR A 302 3.27 -19.51 4.42
CA THR A 302 3.45 -18.15 3.94
C THR A 302 4.86 -17.66 4.20
N TRP A 303 5.45 -16.95 3.24
CA TRP A 303 6.69 -16.20 3.44
C TRP A 303 6.40 -14.93 4.23
N LYS A 304 7.15 -14.73 5.33
CA LYS A 304 7.12 -13.52 6.14
C LYS A 304 8.50 -12.89 6.23
N PHE A 305 8.56 -11.58 6.03
CA PHE A 305 9.75 -10.78 6.20
C PHE A 305 9.90 -10.38 7.66
N PHE A 306 11.07 -10.62 8.22
CA PHE A 306 11.46 -10.14 9.53
C PHE A 306 12.58 -9.14 9.38
N GLU A 307 12.38 -7.99 9.96
CA GLU A 307 13.31 -6.88 10.04
C GLU A 307 13.54 -6.59 11.53
N LEU A 308 14.76 -6.76 12.00
CA LEU A 308 15.13 -6.61 13.38
C LEU A 308 16.29 -5.62 13.52
N PRO A 309 16.32 -4.79 14.58
CA PRO A 309 17.50 -3.99 14.86
C PRO A 309 18.68 -4.92 15.16
N VAL A 310 19.90 -4.53 14.79
CA VAL A 310 21.10 -5.35 15.04
C VAL A 310 21.33 -5.65 16.51
N SER A 311 20.78 -4.85 17.43
CA SER A 311 20.80 -5.14 18.88
C SER A 311 20.09 -6.46 19.22
N ALA A 312 19.17 -6.91 18.39
CA ALA A 312 18.53 -8.22 18.55
C ALA A 312 19.52 -9.40 18.37
N LEU A 313 20.67 -9.16 17.77
CA LEU A 313 21.71 -10.18 17.61
C LEU A 313 22.65 -10.33 18.83
N GLY A 314 22.56 -9.42 19.81
CA GLY A 314 23.19 -9.55 21.10
C GLY A 314 24.18 -8.42 21.46
N ASP A 315 24.20 -8.09 22.75
CA ASP A 315 24.98 -6.96 23.29
C ASP A 315 26.48 -7.17 23.18
N ARG A 316 26.94 -8.42 23.33
CA ARG A 316 28.38 -8.73 23.22
C ARG A 316 28.95 -8.47 21.84
N TRP A 317 28.11 -8.59 20.81
CA TRP A 317 28.48 -8.23 19.45
C TRP A 317 28.43 -6.72 19.23
N THR A 318 27.31 -6.08 19.56
CA THR A 318 27.12 -4.64 19.32
C THR A 318 28.04 -3.74 20.13
N THR A 319 28.61 -4.25 21.24
CA THR A 319 29.65 -3.58 22.02
C THR A 319 31.08 -3.94 21.60
N GLY A 320 31.25 -4.82 20.60
CA GLY A 320 32.54 -5.25 20.10
C GLY A 320 33.29 -6.23 20.99
N VAL A 321 32.62 -6.81 22.00
CA VAL A 321 33.23 -7.78 22.95
C VAL A 321 33.53 -9.13 22.28
N ALA A 322 32.66 -9.56 21.36
CA ALA A 322 32.82 -10.83 20.64
C ALA A 322 32.31 -10.72 19.20
N PRO A 323 32.92 -11.41 18.22
CA PRO A 323 32.32 -11.55 16.89
C PRO A 323 31.08 -12.42 16.95
N LEU A 324 30.11 -12.14 16.07
CA LEU A 324 28.91 -12.94 15.91
C LEU A 324 29.23 -14.15 15.02
N LYS A 325 29.29 -15.34 15.59
CA LYS A 325 29.63 -16.58 14.88
C LYS A 325 28.44 -17.47 14.61
N GLN A 326 27.38 -17.37 15.41
CA GLN A 326 26.25 -18.29 15.35
C GLN A 326 24.93 -17.52 15.34
N ILE A 327 24.08 -17.80 14.35
CA ILE A 327 22.73 -17.30 14.25
C ILE A 327 21.83 -18.52 14.06
N GLY A 328 20.87 -18.71 14.94
CA GLY A 328 19.97 -19.86 14.90
C GLY A 328 18.50 -19.48 15.07
N PHE A 329 17.64 -20.33 14.51
CA PHE A 329 16.19 -20.26 14.70
C PHE A 329 15.73 -21.61 15.22
N TRP A 330 15.17 -21.64 16.42
CA TRP A 330 14.83 -22.86 17.10
C TRP A 330 13.36 -22.92 17.50
N ILE A 331 12.88 -24.14 17.66
CA ILE A 331 11.61 -24.48 18.29
C ILE A 331 11.79 -25.85 18.96
N LYS A 332 11.15 -26.06 20.10
CA LYS A 332 10.90 -27.41 20.57
C LYS A 332 9.85 -28.01 19.64
N GLY A 333 10.24 -28.93 18.81
CA GLY A 333 9.57 -29.51 17.67
C GLY A 333 8.07 -29.40 17.59
N PRO A 334 7.49 -29.53 16.42
CA PRO A 334 6.03 -29.54 16.29
C PRO A 334 5.44 -30.69 17.10
N ASP A 335 4.28 -30.48 17.73
CA ASP A 335 3.68 -31.52 18.61
C ASP A 335 2.95 -32.61 17.80
N ALA A 336 2.48 -32.28 16.59
CA ALA A 336 1.65 -33.18 15.79
C ALA A 336 2.46 -34.04 14.80
N GLN A 337 3.39 -33.46 14.07
CA GLN A 337 4.16 -34.08 13.00
C GLN A 337 5.49 -33.36 12.79
N ASP A 338 6.36 -33.91 11.94
CA ASP A 338 7.56 -33.21 11.46
C ASP A 338 7.16 -32.04 10.57
N GLU A 339 7.85 -30.91 10.67
CA GLU A 339 7.56 -29.71 9.91
C GLU A 339 8.82 -29.12 9.27
N THR A 340 8.68 -28.63 8.04
CA THR A 340 9.79 -28.00 7.32
C THR A 340 9.59 -26.50 7.20
N PHE A 341 10.60 -25.74 7.63
CA PHE A 341 10.67 -24.29 7.44
C PHE A 341 11.75 -23.96 6.41
N TYR A 342 11.58 -22.82 5.74
CA TYR A 342 12.50 -22.31 4.72
C TYR A 342 12.95 -20.92 5.11
N PHE A 343 14.24 -20.65 4.91
CA PHE A 343 14.92 -19.41 5.29
C PHE A 343 15.63 -18.85 4.07
N ASP A 344 15.42 -17.57 3.79
CA ASP A 344 15.96 -16.92 2.62
C ASP A 344 16.45 -15.51 2.97
N ASN A 345 17.44 -15.01 2.25
CA ASN A 345 18.00 -13.67 2.42
C ASN A 345 18.32 -13.31 3.88
N LEU A 346 19.27 -14.03 4.51
CA LEU A 346 19.84 -13.60 5.80
C LEU A 346 20.88 -12.53 5.56
N LEU A 347 20.56 -11.29 5.91
CA LEU A 347 21.35 -10.12 5.53
C LEU A 347 21.51 -9.17 6.73
N ILE A 348 22.62 -8.42 6.74
CA ILE A 348 22.79 -7.29 7.66
C ILE A 348 23.04 -6.04 6.82
N PHE A 349 22.21 -5.02 7.05
CA PHE A 349 22.28 -3.74 6.37
C PHE A 349 22.89 -2.65 7.24
N LYS A 350 23.59 -1.74 6.60
CA LYS A 350 24.20 -0.56 7.22
C LYS A 350 23.25 0.62 7.23
#